data_91e46a5eec71852c44dfa0ee03bdd1b8
#
_entry.id   91e46a5eec71852c44dfa0ee03bdd1b8
#
_cell.length_a   1.000
_cell.length_b   1.000
_cell.length_c   1.000
_cell.angle_alpha   90.00
_cell.angle_beta   90.00
_cell.angle_gamma   90.00
#
_symmetry.space_group_name_H-M   'P 1'
#
loop_
_entity.id
_entity.type
_entity.pdbx_description
1 polymer ?
#
loop_
_entity_poly.entity_id
_entity_poly.type
_entity_poly.pdbx_seq_one_letter_code
_entity_poly.pdbx_strand_id
1 'polypeptide(L)'
;MAEISSSLEDYIEAVYSIYTKDNKVKAIDVARRLNVSRASVTEALQKLEQFGLINYGHYGTISVTEEGVKKAKEVIKKHETLSEFFENI
;
A
#
# COMPACT_ATOMS: atom_id res chain seq x y z
N MET A 1 11.49 14.16 6.50
CA MET A 1 10.31 13.34 6.38
C MET A 1 10.64 11.88 6.63
N ALA A 2 9.85 11.21 7.43
CA ALA A 2 10.12 9.83 7.78
C ALA A 2 9.88 8.91 6.60
N GLU A 3 10.80 8.02 6.37
CA GLU A 3 10.60 6.98 5.37
C GLU A 3 9.88 5.82 6.01
N ILE A 4 8.98 5.22 5.26
CA ILE A 4 8.31 4.02 5.74
C ILE A 4 9.20 2.81 5.44
N SER A 5 9.01 1.75 6.21
CA SER A 5 9.78 0.53 6.01
C SER A 5 9.42 -0.12 4.68
N SER A 6 10.29 -1.00 4.18
CA SER A 6 10.00 -1.71 2.94
C SER A 6 8.74 -2.55 3.04
N SER A 7 8.44 -3.09 4.22
CA SER A 7 7.16 -3.80 4.42
C SER A 7 5.97 -2.88 4.22
N LEU A 8 6.02 -1.67 4.79
CA LEU A 8 4.94 -0.72 4.61
C LEU A 8 4.84 -0.24 3.17
N GLU A 9 5.94 -0.17 2.45
CA GLU A 9 5.92 0.14 1.03
C GLU A 9 5.12 -0.90 0.26
N ASP A 10 5.32 -2.17 0.56
CA ASP A 10 4.56 -3.24 -0.07
C ASP A 10 3.08 -3.11 0.23
N TYR A 11 2.74 -2.75 1.46
CA TYR A 11 1.35 -2.56 1.85
C TYR A 11 0.70 -1.39 1.14
N ILE A 12 1.37 -0.24 1.06
CA ILE A 12 0.77 0.92 0.38
C ILE A 12 0.63 0.66 -1.12
N GLU A 13 1.56 -0.06 -1.72
CA GLU A 13 1.47 -0.43 -3.11
C GLU A 13 0.27 -1.34 -3.36
N ALA A 14 0.07 -2.35 -2.51
CA ALA A 14 -1.05 -3.26 -2.63
C ALA A 14 -2.38 -2.55 -2.45
N VAL A 15 -2.47 -1.70 -1.42
CA VAL A 15 -3.67 -0.92 -1.15
C VAL A 15 -4.01 -0.02 -2.34
N TYR A 16 -3.03 0.70 -2.85
CA TYR A 16 -3.23 1.59 -3.98
C TYR A 16 -3.67 0.83 -5.22
N SER A 17 -3.05 -0.30 -5.49
CA SER A 17 -3.35 -1.12 -6.65
C SER A 17 -4.81 -1.60 -6.63
N ILE A 18 -5.28 -2.05 -5.47
CA ILE A 18 -6.66 -2.48 -5.32
C ILE A 18 -7.61 -1.29 -5.41
N TYR A 19 -7.23 -0.18 -4.77
CA TYR A 19 -8.04 1.03 -4.75
C TYR A 19 -8.30 1.59 -6.16
N THR A 20 -7.29 1.58 -7.01
CA THR A 20 -7.44 2.09 -8.37
C THR A 20 -8.34 1.20 -9.24
N LYS A 21 -8.41 -0.08 -8.90
CA LYS A 21 -9.29 -1.00 -9.64
C LYS A 21 -10.74 -0.89 -9.20
N ASP A 22 -10.97 -0.93 -7.89
CA ASP A 22 -12.31 -1.11 -7.35
C ASP A 22 -12.86 0.07 -6.57
N ASN A 23 -12.05 1.09 -6.31
CA ASN A 23 -12.39 2.23 -5.45
C ASN A 23 -12.73 1.83 -4.03
N LYS A 24 -12.65 0.56 -3.70
CA LYS A 24 -12.92 0.04 -2.37
C LYS A 24 -11.84 -0.96 -2.02
N VAL A 25 -11.27 -0.82 -0.85
CA VAL A 25 -10.25 -1.74 -0.37
C VAL A 25 -10.66 -2.22 0.99
N LYS A 26 -10.59 -3.52 1.20
CA LYS A 26 -10.83 -4.13 2.51
C LYS A 26 -9.56 -4.82 2.96
N ALA A 27 -9.41 -4.94 4.28
CA ALA A 27 -8.24 -5.60 4.85
C ALA A 27 -8.04 -7.02 4.31
N ILE A 28 -9.14 -7.73 4.09
CA ILE A 28 -9.06 -9.11 3.57
C ILE A 28 -8.45 -9.14 2.17
N ASP A 29 -8.74 -8.14 1.35
CA ASP A 29 -8.18 -8.07 0.00
C ASP A 29 -6.68 -7.88 0.03
N VAL A 30 -6.20 -7.04 0.95
CA VAL A 30 -4.77 -6.81 1.12
C VAL A 30 -4.09 -8.06 1.64
N ALA A 31 -4.72 -8.75 2.60
CA ALA A 31 -4.18 -9.98 3.16
C ALA A 31 -4.00 -11.05 2.09
N ARG A 32 -4.99 -11.19 1.22
CA ARG A 32 -4.93 -12.16 0.11
C ARG A 32 -3.83 -11.81 -0.88
N ARG A 33 -3.77 -10.53 -1.24
CA ARG A 33 -2.81 -10.09 -2.24
C ARG A 33 -1.38 -10.28 -1.80
N LEU A 34 -1.10 -10.00 -0.53
CA LEU A 34 0.25 -10.10 0.01
C LEU A 34 0.52 -11.46 0.68
N ASN A 35 -0.49 -12.29 0.78
CA ASN A 35 -0.39 -13.59 1.41
C ASN A 35 0.14 -13.47 2.85
N VAL A 36 -0.50 -12.60 3.63
CA VAL A 36 -0.14 -12.36 5.02
C VAL A 36 -1.38 -12.50 5.90
N SER A 37 -1.18 -12.53 7.21
CA SER A 37 -2.28 -12.68 8.16
C SER A 37 -3.08 -11.38 8.27
N ARG A 38 -4.35 -11.51 8.69
CA ARG A 38 -5.20 -10.36 8.95
C ARG A 38 -4.61 -9.46 10.04
N ALA A 39 -3.99 -10.07 11.05
CA ALA A 39 -3.37 -9.32 12.13
C ALA A 39 -2.23 -8.45 11.59
N SER A 40 -1.40 -8.99 10.71
CA SER A 40 -0.31 -8.22 10.10
C SER A 40 -0.85 -7.06 9.27
N VAL A 41 -1.91 -7.30 8.51
CA VAL A 41 -2.54 -6.26 7.69
C VAL A 41 -3.08 -5.15 8.57
N THR A 42 -3.82 -5.51 9.63
CA THR A 42 -4.41 -4.51 10.53
C THR A 42 -3.34 -3.61 11.13
N GLU A 43 -2.26 -4.21 11.59
CA GLU A 43 -1.15 -3.47 12.17
C GLU A 43 -0.52 -2.52 11.15
N ALA A 44 -0.28 -3.03 9.93
CA ALA A 44 0.30 -2.21 8.87
C ALA A 44 -0.62 -1.07 8.46
N LEU A 45 -1.93 -1.33 8.36
CA LEU A 45 -2.89 -0.30 7.99
C LEU A 45 -2.96 0.80 9.04
N GLN A 46 -2.87 0.45 10.32
CA GLN A 46 -2.83 1.44 11.39
C GLN A 46 -1.62 2.34 11.26
N LYS A 47 -0.47 1.77 10.92
CA LYS A 47 0.74 2.56 10.71
C LYS A 47 0.64 3.47 9.50
N LEU A 48 0.09 2.96 8.41
CA LEU A 48 -0.11 3.78 7.21
C LEU A 48 -1.06 4.94 7.50
N GLU A 49 -2.09 4.71 8.30
CA GLU A 49 -3.00 5.77 8.70
C GLU A 49 -2.29 6.82 9.55
N GLN A 50 -1.43 6.40 10.46
CA GLN A 50 -0.63 7.30 11.28
C GLN A 50 0.28 8.19 10.43
N PHE A 51 0.78 7.65 9.33
CA PHE A 51 1.60 8.44 8.41
C PHE A 51 0.77 9.32 7.47
N GLY A 52 -0.56 9.23 7.57
CA GLY A 52 -1.43 10.05 6.74
C GLY A 52 -1.56 9.56 5.30
N LEU A 53 -1.23 8.31 5.04
CA LEU A 53 -1.25 7.76 3.69
C LEU A 53 -2.57 7.13 3.32
N ILE A 54 -3.34 6.69 4.31
CA ILE A 54 -4.67 6.10 4.08
C ILE A 54 -5.63 6.59 5.13
N ASN A 55 -6.92 6.42 4.85
CA ASN A 55 -7.99 6.56 5.82
C ASN A 55 -8.63 5.19 6.02
N TYR A 56 -8.74 4.78 7.28
CA TYR A 56 -9.29 3.48 7.62
C TYR A 56 -10.66 3.72 8.27
N GLY A 57 -11.72 3.46 7.52
CA GLY A 57 -13.07 3.76 7.96
C GLY A 57 -13.64 2.75 8.95
N HIS A 58 -14.81 3.10 9.52
CA HIS A 58 -15.45 2.30 10.56
C HIS A 58 -15.87 0.91 10.09
N TYR A 59 -16.15 0.75 8.82
CA TYR A 59 -16.62 -0.53 8.28
C TYR A 59 -15.51 -1.33 7.63
N GLY A 60 -14.27 -1.02 7.98
CA GLY A 60 -13.14 -1.72 7.44
C GLY A 60 -12.79 -1.33 6.01
N THR A 61 -13.42 -0.27 5.49
CA THR A 61 -13.08 0.23 4.17
C THR A 61 -11.89 1.18 4.25
N ILE A 62 -11.05 1.11 3.25
CA ILE A 62 -9.81 1.86 3.19
C ILE A 62 -9.86 2.78 1.97
N SER A 63 -9.49 4.03 2.15
CA SER A 63 -9.27 4.95 1.04
C SER A 63 -7.85 5.48 1.11
N VAL A 64 -7.31 5.89 -0.03
CA VAL A 64 -5.94 6.37 -0.12
C VAL A 64 -5.96 7.89 -0.18
N THR A 65 -5.15 8.53 0.66
CA THR A 65 -5.05 9.99 0.66
C THR A 65 -4.17 10.45 -0.50
N GLU A 66 -4.13 11.76 -0.74
CA GLU A 66 -3.24 12.32 -1.76
C GLU A 66 -1.79 11.96 -1.47
N GLU A 67 -1.40 12.03 -0.21
CA GLU A 67 -0.05 11.65 0.20
C GLU A 67 0.18 10.17 -0.04
N GLY A 68 -0.84 9.35 0.21
CA GLY A 68 -0.76 7.91 -0.06
C GLY A 68 -0.59 7.61 -1.54
N VAL A 69 -1.30 8.34 -2.40
CA VAL A 69 -1.15 8.18 -3.84
C VAL A 69 0.27 8.52 -4.28
N LYS A 70 0.79 9.64 -3.79
CA LYS A 70 2.16 10.05 -4.11
C LYS A 70 3.17 8.98 -3.67
N LYS A 71 3.01 8.50 -2.45
CA LYS A 71 3.93 7.50 -1.91
C LYS A 71 3.86 6.19 -2.69
N ALA A 72 2.65 5.75 -3.02
CA ALA A 72 2.46 4.53 -3.80
C ALA A 72 3.11 4.64 -5.17
N LYS A 73 2.95 5.78 -5.82
CA LYS A 73 3.56 6.01 -7.13
C LYS A 73 5.08 5.99 -7.06
N GLU A 74 5.65 6.57 -6.00
CA GLU A 74 7.10 6.52 -5.78
C GLU A 74 7.59 5.09 -5.65
N VAL A 75 6.87 4.27 -4.87
CA VAL A 75 7.23 2.88 -4.65
C VAL A 75 7.16 2.09 -5.96
N ILE A 76 6.08 2.27 -6.70
CA ILE A 76 5.89 1.60 -7.98
C ILE A 76 6.99 1.99 -8.96
N LYS A 77 7.29 3.27 -9.04
CA LYS A 77 8.32 3.76 -9.95
C LYS A 77 9.69 3.17 -9.60
N LYS A 78 9.97 3.06 -8.31
CA LYS A 78 11.21 2.47 -7.85
C LYS A 78 11.32 1.01 -8.29
N HIS A 79 10.24 0.26 -8.16
CA HIS A 79 10.21 -1.15 -8.56
C HIS A 79 10.32 -1.30 -10.08
N GLU A 80 9.64 -0.46 -10.83
CA GLU A 80 9.69 -0.49 -12.28
C GLU A 80 11.09 -0.17 -12.79
N THR A 81 11.73 0.81 -12.19
CA THR A 81 13.10 1.18 -12.57
C THR A 81 14.05 0.01 -12.35
N LEU A 82 13.89 -0.70 -11.25
CA LEU A 82 14.70 -1.87 -10.98
C LEU A 82 14.44 -2.98 -11.99
N SER A 83 13.18 -3.21 -12.32
CA SER A 83 12.81 -4.22 -13.31
C SER A 83 13.40 -3.91 -14.68
N GLU A 84 13.28 -2.67 -15.12
CA GLU A 84 13.84 -2.23 -16.39
C GLU A 84 15.34 -2.45 -16.44
N PHE A 85 16.00 -2.12 -15.34
CA PHE A 85 17.44 -2.30 -15.25
C PHE A 85 17.83 -3.77 -15.46
N PHE A 86 17.13 -4.66 -14.79
CA PHE A 86 17.40 -6.09 -14.93
C PHE A 86 17.07 -6.63 -16.31
N GLU A 87 16.01 -6.14 -16.90
CA GLU A 87 15.61 -6.60 -18.24
C GLU A 87 16.58 -6.19 -19.32
N ASN A 88 17.27 -5.08 -19.12
CA ASN A 88 18.22 -4.56 -20.11
C ASN A 88 19.59 -5.20 -20.02
N ILE A 89 19.80 -6.04 -19.07
CA ILE A 89 21.03 -6.80 -18.97
C ILE A 89 20.91 -8.10 -19.73
#